data_e7cf957eb3e24b2a7719d52ec6b17c7f
#
_entry.id   e7cf957eb3e24b2a7719d52ec6b17c7f
#
_cell.length_a   1.000
_cell.length_b   1.000
_cell.length_c   1.000
_cell.angle_alpha   90.00
_cell.angle_beta   90.00
_cell.angle_gamma   90.00
#
_symmetry.space_group_name_H-M   'P 1'
#
loop_
_entity.id
_entity.type
_entity.pdbx_description
1 polymer ?
#
loop_
_entity_poly.entity_id
_entity_poly.type
_entity_poly.pdbx_seq_one_letter_code
_entity_poly.pdbx_strand_id
1 'polypeptide(L)'
;LWRLQRSLPNFLVIKVGTGIGCGIVCHGQVYRGANGSAGDVGHICVDPAGPRCHCGNLGCVEMMAAGPAIAAAATEAAQGGRSALLAQMLAERGALRLQDVAQASRAGDAAANAIVQRSGALIGQMLASVVNFYNPSHVFIGGGIQRIGPLFLAAVRQSVYHRSLALSTRHLDIQYTPLGERAGLIGAGVLAMQESLKLREVAR
;
A
#
# COMPACT_ATOMS: atom_id res chain seq x y z
N LEU A 1 9.95 -4.69 -10.96
CA LEU A 1 10.58 -5.16 -9.71
C LEU A 1 11.04 -6.61 -9.82
N TRP A 2 10.15 -7.54 -10.10
CA TRP A 2 10.46 -8.97 -10.19
C TRP A 2 11.69 -9.30 -11.07
N ARG A 3 11.83 -8.69 -12.25
CA ARG A 3 13.01 -8.92 -13.11
C ARG A 3 14.25 -8.15 -12.67
N LEU A 4 14.10 -7.02 -12.01
CA LEU A 4 15.21 -6.25 -11.46
C LEU A 4 15.78 -6.89 -10.17
N GLN A 5 14.94 -7.67 -9.47
CA GLN A 5 15.28 -8.32 -8.20
C GLN A 5 15.41 -9.86 -8.36
N ARG A 6 16.08 -10.31 -9.42
CA ARG A 6 16.29 -11.76 -9.71
C ARG A 6 16.92 -12.55 -8.56
N SER A 7 17.60 -11.87 -7.64
CA SER A 7 18.20 -12.47 -6.44
C SER A 7 17.18 -12.71 -5.30
N LEU A 8 15.96 -12.19 -5.41
CA LEU A 8 14.93 -12.31 -4.38
C LEU A 8 13.86 -13.31 -4.82
N PRO A 9 13.88 -14.54 -4.29
CA PRO A 9 12.90 -15.56 -4.71
C PRO A 9 11.50 -15.34 -4.17
N ASN A 10 11.35 -14.74 -2.96
CA ASN A 10 10.08 -14.60 -2.28
C ASN A 10 9.91 -13.17 -1.75
N PHE A 11 9.04 -12.39 -2.36
CA PHE A 11 8.76 -11.03 -1.94
C PHE A 11 7.33 -10.59 -2.30
N LEU A 12 6.88 -9.51 -1.67
CA LEU A 12 5.59 -8.89 -1.92
C LEU A 12 5.77 -7.47 -2.48
N VAL A 13 4.84 -7.08 -3.32
CA VAL A 13 4.71 -5.69 -3.82
C VAL A 13 3.33 -5.18 -3.45
N ILE A 14 3.25 -4.27 -2.51
CA ILE A 14 2.00 -3.65 -2.07
C ILE A 14 1.80 -2.33 -2.80
N LYS A 15 0.77 -2.23 -3.60
CA LYS A 15 0.36 -0.98 -4.23
C LYS A 15 -0.70 -0.32 -3.35
N VAL A 16 -0.43 0.91 -2.91
CA VAL A 16 -1.37 1.77 -2.18
C VAL A 16 -1.61 3.04 -2.99
N GLY A 17 -2.84 3.20 -3.47
CA GLY A 17 -3.27 4.34 -4.29
C GLY A 17 -4.74 4.63 -4.04
N THR A 18 -5.59 4.62 -5.09
CA THR A 18 -7.05 4.66 -4.95
C THR A 18 -7.59 3.40 -4.29
N GLY A 19 -6.92 2.27 -4.50
CA GLY A 19 -7.16 1.01 -3.84
C GLY A 19 -5.85 0.39 -3.31
N ILE A 20 -5.95 -0.78 -2.67
CA ILE A 20 -4.84 -1.54 -2.10
C ILE A 20 -4.81 -2.93 -2.73
N GLY A 21 -3.67 -3.31 -3.31
CA GLY A 21 -3.46 -4.64 -3.87
C GLY A 21 -2.05 -5.14 -3.62
N CYS A 22 -1.84 -6.45 -3.75
CA CYS A 22 -0.57 -7.12 -3.52
C CYS A 22 -0.16 -7.94 -4.74
N GLY A 23 1.04 -7.72 -5.24
CA GLY A 23 1.71 -8.66 -6.13
C GLY A 23 2.56 -9.63 -5.30
N ILE A 24 2.41 -10.92 -5.57
CA ILE A 24 3.11 -12.00 -4.85
C ILE A 24 4.13 -12.61 -5.79
N VAL A 25 5.38 -12.70 -5.36
CA VAL A 25 6.43 -13.43 -6.09
C VAL A 25 6.90 -14.59 -5.23
N CYS A 26 6.71 -15.81 -5.72
CA CYS A 26 7.04 -17.06 -5.07
C CYS A 26 8.04 -17.84 -5.92
N HIS A 27 9.18 -18.23 -5.34
CA HIS A 27 10.28 -18.89 -6.06
C HIS A 27 10.68 -18.17 -7.37
N GLY A 28 10.72 -16.84 -7.34
CA GLY A 28 11.09 -16.01 -8.48
C GLY A 28 10.00 -15.87 -9.56
N GLN A 29 8.80 -16.42 -9.33
CA GLN A 29 7.68 -16.35 -10.26
C GLN A 29 6.49 -15.59 -9.67
N VAL A 30 5.74 -14.87 -10.52
CA VAL A 30 4.51 -14.20 -10.10
C VAL A 30 3.45 -15.25 -9.78
N TYR A 31 3.02 -15.28 -8.53
CA TYR A 31 1.92 -16.14 -8.09
C TYR A 31 0.58 -15.48 -8.39
N ARG A 32 -0.25 -16.13 -9.17
CA ARG A 32 -1.55 -15.62 -9.64
C ARG A 32 -2.76 -16.21 -8.92
N GLY A 33 -2.57 -17.31 -8.18
CA GLY A 33 -3.68 -18.09 -7.64
C GLY A 33 -4.42 -18.89 -8.71
N ALA A 34 -5.52 -19.51 -8.32
CA ALA A 34 -6.28 -20.41 -9.18
C ALA A 34 -6.92 -19.72 -10.41
N ASN A 35 -7.38 -18.47 -10.23
CA ASN A 35 -8.11 -17.70 -11.25
C ASN A 35 -7.51 -16.30 -11.52
N GLY A 36 -6.27 -16.06 -11.08
CA GLY A 36 -5.59 -14.77 -11.26
C GLY A 36 -5.87 -13.73 -10.18
N SER A 37 -6.65 -14.05 -9.15
CA SER A 37 -7.09 -13.09 -8.11
C SER A 37 -6.21 -13.08 -6.86
N ALA A 38 -5.07 -13.77 -6.86
CA ALA A 38 -4.16 -13.73 -5.71
C ALA A 38 -3.64 -12.32 -5.48
N GLY A 39 -3.69 -11.86 -4.21
CA GLY A 39 -3.16 -10.56 -3.81
C GLY A 39 -4.21 -9.47 -3.58
N ASP A 40 -5.49 -9.78 -3.56
CA ASP A 40 -6.56 -8.84 -3.23
C ASP A 40 -6.65 -8.59 -1.72
N VAL A 41 -5.55 -8.05 -1.17
CA VAL A 41 -5.38 -7.81 0.28
C VAL A 41 -6.14 -6.57 0.76
N GLY A 42 -6.60 -5.71 -0.15
CA GLY A 42 -7.36 -4.50 0.18
C GLY A 42 -8.67 -4.78 0.90
N HIS A 43 -9.22 -5.98 0.70
CA HIS A 43 -10.47 -6.43 1.33
C HIS A 43 -10.28 -7.26 2.60
N ILE A 44 -9.06 -7.37 3.11
CA ILE A 44 -8.83 -7.93 4.45
C ILE A 44 -9.42 -6.97 5.49
N CYS A 45 -10.28 -7.50 6.37
CA CYS A 45 -10.87 -6.76 7.48
C CYS A 45 -9.80 -6.47 8.54
N VAL A 46 -9.60 -5.18 8.86
CA VAL A 46 -8.69 -4.72 9.93
C VAL A 46 -9.44 -4.13 11.12
N ASP A 47 -10.72 -3.84 10.95
CA ASP A 47 -11.62 -3.36 12.02
C ASP A 47 -13.05 -3.84 11.74
N PRO A 48 -13.58 -4.84 12.48
CA PRO A 48 -14.94 -5.34 12.27
C PRO A 48 -16.05 -4.28 12.48
N ALA A 49 -15.76 -3.21 13.22
CA ALA A 49 -16.67 -2.06 13.41
C ALA A 49 -16.43 -0.95 12.38
N GLY A 50 -15.54 -1.15 11.43
CA GLY A 50 -15.19 -0.17 10.41
C GLY A 50 -16.26 0.03 9.34
N PRO A 51 -16.05 0.96 8.40
CA PRO A 51 -17.01 1.31 7.38
C PRO A 51 -17.32 0.15 6.44
N ARG A 52 -18.53 0.19 5.83
CA ARG A 52 -18.91 -0.78 4.81
C ARG A 52 -18.10 -0.58 3.54
N CYS A 53 -17.55 -1.66 3.04
CA CYS A 53 -16.80 -1.70 1.79
C CYS A 53 -17.72 -1.99 0.59
N HIS A 54 -17.35 -1.52 -0.59
CA HIS A 54 -18.04 -1.84 -1.84
C HIS A 54 -18.05 -3.34 -2.17
N CYS A 55 -17.13 -4.14 -1.60
CA CYS A 55 -17.16 -5.61 -1.69
C CYS A 55 -18.25 -6.26 -0.84
N GLY A 56 -18.98 -5.49 -0.02
CA GLY A 56 -20.04 -5.97 0.87
C GLY A 56 -19.60 -6.20 2.32
N ASN A 57 -18.31 -6.36 2.60
CA ASN A 57 -17.76 -6.58 3.94
C ASN A 57 -17.63 -5.26 4.74
N LEU A 58 -17.36 -5.39 6.05
CA LEU A 58 -17.07 -4.26 6.94
C LEU A 58 -15.56 -4.19 7.21
N GLY A 59 -15.04 -2.96 7.38
CA GLY A 59 -13.71 -2.69 7.90
C GLY A 59 -12.55 -3.16 7.03
N CYS A 60 -12.75 -3.25 5.72
CA CYS A 60 -11.66 -3.54 4.78
C CYS A 60 -10.57 -2.47 4.88
N VAL A 61 -9.30 -2.89 4.86
CA VAL A 61 -8.17 -1.95 4.98
C VAL A 61 -8.17 -0.89 3.89
N GLU A 62 -8.64 -1.19 2.70
CA GLU A 62 -8.75 -0.23 1.59
C GLU A 62 -9.66 0.97 1.96
N MET A 63 -10.81 0.71 2.56
CA MET A 63 -11.77 1.76 2.98
C MET A 63 -11.25 2.65 4.11
N MET A 64 -10.20 2.23 4.81
CA MET A 64 -9.69 2.91 6.00
C MET A 64 -8.30 3.50 5.81
N ALA A 65 -7.53 3.03 4.81
CA ALA A 65 -6.11 3.36 4.68
C ALA A 65 -5.66 3.66 3.25
N ALA A 66 -6.51 3.52 2.23
CA ALA A 66 -6.17 3.94 0.87
C ALA A 66 -6.22 5.47 0.71
N GLY A 67 -5.73 5.97 -0.43
CA GLY A 67 -5.67 7.42 -0.71
C GLY A 67 -6.98 8.17 -0.48
N PRO A 68 -8.14 7.68 -0.95
CA PRO A 68 -9.43 8.32 -0.68
C PRO A 68 -9.78 8.38 0.81
N ALA A 69 -9.50 7.35 1.59
CA ALA A 69 -9.74 7.32 3.02
C ALA A 69 -8.87 8.35 3.78
N ILE A 70 -7.60 8.47 3.38
CA ILE A 70 -6.67 9.47 3.91
C ILE A 70 -7.18 10.90 3.60
N ALA A 71 -7.65 11.13 2.38
CA ALA A 71 -8.19 12.42 1.96
C ALA A 71 -9.50 12.77 2.71
N ALA A 72 -10.39 11.80 2.91
CA ALA A 72 -11.60 11.97 3.70
C ALA A 72 -11.28 12.32 5.16
N ALA A 73 -10.37 11.60 5.81
CA ALA A 73 -9.95 11.90 7.18
C ALA A 73 -9.30 13.29 7.31
N ALA A 74 -8.57 13.74 6.29
CA ALA A 74 -8.02 15.09 6.25
C ALA A 74 -9.11 16.15 6.10
N THR A 75 -10.14 15.90 5.30
CA THR A 75 -11.29 16.78 5.15
C THR A 75 -12.07 16.91 6.47
N GLU A 76 -12.29 15.79 7.16
CA GLU A 76 -12.91 15.80 8.50
C GLU A 76 -12.06 16.58 9.53
N ALA A 77 -10.72 16.45 9.45
CA ALA A 77 -9.82 17.18 10.33
C ALA A 77 -9.87 18.69 10.06
N ALA A 78 -9.93 19.08 8.79
CA ALA A 78 -10.07 20.49 8.37
C ALA A 78 -11.39 21.10 8.84
N GLN A 79 -12.51 20.43 8.57
CA GLN A 79 -13.85 20.89 8.93
C GLN A 79 -14.09 20.89 10.45
N GLY A 80 -13.47 19.95 11.16
CA GLY A 80 -13.53 19.85 12.63
C GLY A 80 -12.54 20.77 13.36
N GLY A 81 -11.86 21.68 12.66
CA GLY A 81 -10.92 22.64 13.28
C GLY A 81 -9.64 22.04 13.85
N ARG A 82 -9.31 20.77 13.52
CA ARG A 82 -8.13 20.08 14.03
C ARG A 82 -6.83 20.45 13.30
N SER A 83 -6.93 21.11 12.14
CA SER A 83 -5.78 21.60 11.35
C SER A 83 -6.18 22.85 10.58
N ALA A 84 -5.58 23.97 10.93
CA ALA A 84 -5.73 25.23 10.20
C ALA A 84 -5.14 25.14 8.79
N LEU A 85 -4.04 24.41 8.64
CA LEU A 85 -3.36 24.23 7.35
C LEU A 85 -4.24 23.41 6.37
N LEU A 86 -4.81 22.30 6.82
CA LEU A 86 -5.72 21.50 5.99
C LEU A 86 -7.01 22.27 5.68
N ALA A 87 -7.52 23.10 6.62
CA ALA A 87 -8.69 23.95 6.40
C ALA A 87 -8.40 25.01 5.32
N GLN A 88 -7.25 25.66 5.37
CA GLN A 88 -6.83 26.59 4.33
C GLN A 88 -6.72 25.90 2.96
N MET A 89 -6.03 24.76 2.88
CA MET A 89 -5.90 23.99 1.64
C MET A 89 -7.27 23.55 1.08
N LEU A 90 -8.20 23.17 1.96
CA LEU A 90 -9.56 22.79 1.56
C LEU A 90 -10.30 23.99 0.96
N ALA A 91 -10.22 25.17 1.58
CA ALA A 91 -10.86 26.39 1.08
C ALA A 91 -10.29 26.82 -0.28
N GLU A 92 -8.97 26.73 -0.47
CA GLU A 92 -8.31 27.11 -1.71
C GLU A 92 -8.57 26.14 -2.89
N ARG A 93 -8.70 24.82 -2.61
CA ARG A 93 -8.71 23.77 -3.63
C ARG A 93 -10.07 23.10 -3.82
N GLY A 94 -11.03 23.36 -2.94
CA GLY A 94 -12.36 22.75 -2.92
C GLY A 94 -12.39 21.30 -2.45
N ALA A 95 -11.29 20.56 -2.57
CA ALA A 95 -11.17 19.18 -2.11
C ALA A 95 -9.70 18.84 -1.74
N LEU A 96 -9.54 18.04 -0.70
CA LEU A 96 -8.22 17.52 -0.31
C LEU A 96 -7.93 16.19 -0.99
N ARG A 97 -6.66 15.99 -1.32
CA ARG A 97 -6.12 14.76 -1.92
C ARG A 97 -4.93 14.25 -1.10
N LEU A 98 -4.49 13.05 -1.37
CA LEU A 98 -3.33 12.43 -0.72
C LEU A 98 -2.07 13.34 -0.72
N GLN A 99 -1.84 14.06 -1.82
CA GLN A 99 -0.71 14.98 -1.95
C GLN A 99 -0.78 16.20 -1.00
N ASP A 100 -1.99 16.64 -0.68
CA ASP A 100 -2.23 17.75 0.25
C ASP A 100 -1.92 17.30 1.68
N VAL A 101 -2.35 16.11 2.05
CA VAL A 101 -1.99 15.48 3.33
C VAL A 101 -0.48 15.26 3.43
N ALA A 102 0.16 14.81 2.35
CA ALA A 102 1.61 14.68 2.29
C ALA A 102 2.34 16.01 2.47
N GLN A 103 1.81 17.09 1.89
CA GLN A 103 2.35 18.44 2.06
C GLN A 103 2.19 18.93 3.50
N ALA A 104 0.99 18.80 4.09
CA ALA A 104 0.70 19.20 5.46
C ALA A 104 1.54 18.39 6.47
N SER A 105 1.68 17.09 6.26
CA SER A 105 2.53 16.22 7.09
C SER A 105 4.00 16.66 7.06
N ARG A 106 4.55 16.99 5.89
CA ARG A 106 5.92 17.53 5.78
C ARG A 106 6.09 18.90 6.43
N ALA A 107 5.03 19.69 6.46
CA ALA A 107 5.02 20.98 7.18
C ALA A 107 4.87 20.82 8.71
N GLY A 108 4.79 19.59 9.22
CA GLY A 108 4.70 19.31 10.65
C GLY A 108 3.28 19.37 11.22
N ASP A 109 2.23 19.42 10.39
CA ASP A 109 0.85 19.45 10.85
C ASP A 109 0.50 18.19 11.65
N ALA A 110 0.08 18.37 12.90
CA ALA A 110 -0.15 17.27 13.84
C ALA A 110 -1.31 16.35 13.39
N ALA A 111 -2.39 16.93 12.83
CA ALA A 111 -3.54 16.16 12.37
C ALA A 111 -3.17 15.35 11.12
N ALA A 112 -2.45 15.95 10.16
CA ALA A 112 -1.96 15.24 8.99
C ALA A 112 -1.01 14.09 9.38
N ASN A 113 -0.09 14.33 10.33
CA ASN A 113 0.80 13.30 10.85
C ASN A 113 0.04 12.14 11.50
N ALA A 114 -0.97 12.42 12.33
CA ALA A 114 -1.81 11.40 12.95
C ALA A 114 -2.57 10.56 11.90
N ILE A 115 -3.11 11.18 10.86
CA ILE A 115 -3.79 10.50 9.75
C ILE A 115 -2.82 9.57 9.01
N VAL A 116 -1.61 10.05 8.70
CA VAL A 116 -0.56 9.28 8.05
C VAL A 116 -0.14 8.07 8.89
N GLN A 117 0.11 8.28 10.17
CA GLN A 117 0.48 7.21 11.11
C GLN A 117 -0.62 6.15 11.24
N ARG A 118 -1.88 6.59 11.38
CA ARG A 118 -3.04 5.67 11.45
C ARG A 118 -3.15 4.83 10.18
N SER A 119 -3.07 5.43 9.00
CA SER A 119 -3.13 4.71 7.73
C SER A 119 -1.98 3.70 7.63
N GLY A 120 -0.74 4.09 7.96
CA GLY A 120 0.41 3.20 7.98
C GLY A 120 0.25 2.04 8.96
N ALA A 121 -0.29 2.29 10.16
CA ALA A 121 -0.55 1.27 11.16
C ALA A 121 -1.59 0.23 10.70
N LEU A 122 -2.67 0.66 10.05
CA LEU A 122 -3.70 -0.24 9.51
C LEU A 122 -3.16 -1.11 8.37
N ILE A 123 -2.37 -0.53 7.46
CA ILE A 123 -1.69 -1.29 6.41
C ILE A 123 -0.69 -2.27 7.03
N GLY A 124 0.06 -1.86 8.04
CA GLY A 124 0.97 -2.74 8.77
C GLY A 124 0.26 -3.88 9.51
N GLN A 125 -0.94 -3.64 10.05
CA GLN A 125 -1.78 -4.69 10.66
C GLN A 125 -2.18 -5.75 9.64
N MET A 126 -2.67 -5.35 8.48
CA MET A 126 -2.98 -6.26 7.37
C MET A 126 -1.72 -7.01 6.92
N LEU A 127 -0.62 -6.29 6.71
CA LEU A 127 0.65 -6.88 6.28
C LEU A 127 1.23 -7.87 7.28
N ALA A 128 1.05 -7.69 8.58
CA ALA A 128 1.51 -8.64 9.59
C ALA A 128 0.88 -10.03 9.38
N SER A 129 -0.42 -10.10 9.04
CA SER A 129 -1.08 -11.36 8.71
C SER A 129 -0.48 -12.00 7.46
N VAL A 130 -0.25 -11.21 6.41
CA VAL A 130 0.34 -11.70 5.16
C VAL A 130 1.80 -12.13 5.36
N VAL A 131 2.58 -11.39 6.13
CA VAL A 131 3.97 -11.72 6.47
C VAL A 131 4.06 -13.03 7.26
N ASN A 132 3.20 -13.21 8.26
CA ASN A 132 3.16 -14.44 9.03
C ASN A 132 2.72 -15.66 8.19
N PHE A 133 1.84 -15.46 7.22
CA PHE A 133 1.34 -16.53 6.34
C PHE A 133 2.33 -16.86 5.22
N TYR A 134 2.90 -15.85 4.56
CA TYR A 134 3.70 -16.03 3.35
C TYR A 134 5.21 -16.10 3.61
N ASN A 135 5.69 -15.47 4.69
CA ASN A 135 7.10 -15.37 5.08
C ASN A 135 8.01 -14.80 3.95
N PRO A 136 7.75 -13.58 3.45
CA PRO A 136 8.57 -12.96 2.42
C PRO A 136 9.90 -12.48 2.98
N SER A 137 10.93 -12.41 2.14
CA SER A 137 12.18 -11.72 2.49
C SER A 137 12.06 -10.19 2.39
N HIS A 138 11.21 -9.70 1.49
CA HIS A 138 11.02 -8.27 1.23
C HIS A 138 9.55 -7.92 1.01
N VAL A 139 9.17 -6.72 1.45
CA VAL A 139 7.91 -6.06 1.11
C VAL A 139 8.22 -4.72 0.49
N PHE A 140 7.88 -4.56 -0.79
CA PHE A 140 8.01 -3.29 -1.50
C PHE A 140 6.68 -2.56 -1.50
N ILE A 141 6.65 -1.32 -0.99
CA ILE A 141 5.46 -0.47 -0.99
C ILE A 141 5.53 0.51 -2.15
N GLY A 142 4.50 0.54 -2.97
CA GLY A 142 4.40 1.38 -4.17
C GLY A 142 3.08 2.12 -4.28
N GLY A 143 2.94 2.90 -5.35
CA GLY A 143 1.76 3.72 -5.61
C GLY A 143 1.88 5.14 -5.06
N GLY A 144 0.79 5.90 -5.14
CA GLY A 144 0.77 7.32 -4.72
C GLY A 144 1.15 7.57 -3.27
N ILE A 145 1.04 6.55 -2.42
CA ILE A 145 1.38 6.62 -0.98
C ILE A 145 2.85 6.99 -0.72
N GLN A 146 3.74 6.72 -1.65
CA GLN A 146 5.16 7.08 -1.50
C GLN A 146 5.39 8.58 -1.35
N ARG A 147 4.46 9.41 -1.85
CA ARG A 147 4.52 10.87 -1.72
C ARG A 147 4.42 11.35 -0.27
N ILE A 148 3.84 10.54 0.62
CA ILE A 148 3.74 10.87 2.05
C ILE A 148 5.13 10.88 2.70
N GLY A 149 6.02 9.97 2.28
CA GLY A 149 7.40 9.95 2.78
C GLY A 149 7.61 8.99 3.96
N PRO A 150 8.66 9.21 4.77
CA PRO A 150 9.17 8.22 5.72
C PRO A 150 8.24 7.94 6.90
N LEU A 151 7.40 8.89 7.32
CA LEU A 151 6.50 8.73 8.47
C LEU A 151 5.52 7.55 8.27
N PHE A 152 4.94 7.45 7.07
CA PHE A 152 4.05 6.35 6.73
C PHE A 152 4.79 5.00 6.76
N LEU A 153 5.96 4.92 6.15
CA LEU A 153 6.76 3.69 6.12
C LEU A 153 7.18 3.25 7.52
N ALA A 154 7.55 4.21 8.40
CA ALA A 154 7.86 3.93 9.79
C ALA A 154 6.66 3.33 10.53
N ALA A 155 5.45 3.89 10.35
CA ALA A 155 4.23 3.37 10.96
C ALA A 155 3.88 1.96 10.47
N VAL A 156 4.06 1.69 9.16
CA VAL A 156 3.89 0.33 8.60
C VAL A 156 4.87 -0.64 9.26
N ARG A 157 6.15 -0.32 9.27
CA ARG A 157 7.21 -1.16 9.88
C ARG A 157 6.92 -1.44 11.35
N GLN A 158 6.63 -0.40 12.13
CA GLN A 158 6.30 -0.54 13.54
C GLN A 158 5.13 -1.53 13.75
N SER A 159 4.05 -1.37 12.99
CA SER A 159 2.88 -2.23 13.11
C SER A 159 3.17 -3.67 12.71
N VAL A 160 3.93 -3.91 11.63
CA VAL A 160 4.33 -5.25 11.19
C VAL A 160 5.19 -5.92 12.25
N TYR A 161 6.28 -5.27 12.69
CA TYR A 161 7.21 -5.88 13.65
C TYR A 161 6.58 -6.15 15.02
N HIS A 162 5.63 -5.30 15.43
CA HIS A 162 4.91 -5.52 16.70
C HIS A 162 3.92 -6.69 16.65
N ARG A 163 3.36 -7.00 15.47
CA ARG A 163 2.28 -7.98 15.30
C ARG A 163 2.73 -9.31 14.67
N SER A 164 3.94 -9.37 14.14
CA SER A 164 4.45 -10.56 13.48
C SER A 164 5.35 -11.38 14.41
N LEU A 165 5.45 -12.67 14.12
CA LEU A 165 6.38 -13.56 14.81
C LEU A 165 7.83 -13.13 14.52
N ALA A 166 8.68 -13.16 15.54
CA ALA A 166 10.10 -12.81 15.42
C ALA A 166 10.82 -13.63 14.33
N LEU A 167 10.43 -14.89 14.17
CA LEU A 167 10.99 -15.77 13.13
C LEU A 167 10.65 -15.28 11.71
N SER A 168 9.43 -14.77 11.50
CA SER A 168 8.98 -14.25 10.20
C SER A 168 9.57 -12.88 9.85
N THR A 169 10.05 -12.14 10.85
CA THR A 169 10.55 -10.77 10.66
C THR A 169 12.07 -10.65 10.77
N ARG A 170 12.78 -11.72 11.18
CA ARG A 170 14.24 -11.69 11.41
C ARG A 170 15.05 -11.12 10.24
N HIS A 171 14.65 -11.43 9.01
CA HIS A 171 15.33 -11.02 7.78
C HIS A 171 14.40 -10.26 6.84
N LEU A 172 13.25 -9.81 7.34
CA LEU A 172 12.28 -9.06 6.56
C LEU A 172 12.74 -7.63 6.35
N ASP A 173 12.82 -7.20 5.10
CA ASP A 173 12.98 -5.79 4.75
C ASP A 173 11.68 -5.23 4.16
N ILE A 174 11.24 -4.08 4.71
CA ILE A 174 10.05 -3.36 4.25
C ILE A 174 10.50 -1.99 3.76
N GLN A 175 10.34 -1.71 2.49
CA GLN A 175 10.80 -0.45 1.89
C GLN A 175 9.88 0.04 0.79
N TYR A 176 10.04 1.31 0.41
CA TYR A 176 9.42 1.81 -0.80
C TYR A 176 10.04 1.18 -2.05
N THR A 177 9.20 0.94 -3.09
CA THR A 177 9.74 0.44 -4.35
C THR A 177 10.67 1.48 -5.01
N PRO A 178 11.85 1.08 -5.48
CA PRO A 178 12.76 1.99 -6.19
C PRO A 178 12.20 2.44 -7.56
N LEU A 179 11.17 1.77 -8.09
CA LEU A 179 10.53 2.14 -9.36
C LEU A 179 9.57 3.34 -9.25
N GLY A 180 9.35 3.85 -8.04
CA GLY A 180 8.49 4.99 -7.79
C GLY A 180 7.05 4.76 -8.29
N GLU A 181 6.40 5.82 -8.73
CA GLU A 181 5.02 5.80 -9.24
C GLU A 181 4.87 5.05 -10.57
N ARG A 182 5.97 4.86 -11.30
CA ARG A 182 5.97 4.15 -12.59
C ARG A 182 5.95 2.63 -12.46
N ALA A 183 6.02 2.08 -11.23
CA ALA A 183 6.07 0.64 -10.98
C ALA A 183 4.94 -0.14 -11.70
N GLY A 184 3.71 0.38 -11.69
CA GLY A 184 2.57 -0.22 -12.38
C GLY A 184 2.72 -0.24 -13.90
N LEU A 185 3.11 0.88 -14.49
CA LEU A 185 3.32 1.00 -15.94
C LEU A 185 4.46 0.09 -16.41
N ILE A 186 5.57 0.09 -15.70
CA ILE A 186 6.73 -0.78 -16.01
C ILE A 186 6.32 -2.25 -15.90
N GLY A 187 5.57 -2.62 -14.85
CA GLY A 187 5.08 -3.98 -14.66
C GLY A 187 4.15 -4.44 -15.78
N ALA A 188 3.21 -3.61 -16.18
CA ALA A 188 2.30 -3.89 -17.29
C ALA A 188 3.07 -4.07 -18.62
N GLY A 189 4.04 -3.21 -18.91
CA GLY A 189 4.89 -3.34 -20.10
C GLY A 189 5.70 -4.63 -20.10
N VAL A 190 6.26 -5.02 -18.96
CA VAL A 190 7.00 -6.30 -18.84
C VAL A 190 6.07 -7.50 -19.06
N LEU A 191 4.85 -7.49 -18.53
CA LEU A 191 3.89 -8.57 -18.73
C LEU A 191 3.48 -8.67 -20.21
N ALA A 192 3.18 -7.54 -20.86
CA ALA A 192 2.82 -7.50 -22.30
C ALA A 192 3.95 -8.08 -23.17
N MET A 193 5.20 -7.70 -22.90
CA MET A 193 6.36 -8.26 -23.62
C MET A 193 6.51 -9.77 -23.40
N GLN A 194 6.27 -10.27 -22.18
CA GLN A 194 6.36 -11.70 -21.88
C GLN A 194 5.30 -12.50 -22.65
N GLU A 195 4.05 -12.05 -22.69
CA GLU A 195 3.00 -12.73 -23.40
C GLU A 195 3.25 -12.70 -24.92
N SER A 196 3.72 -11.58 -25.47
CA SER A 196 4.08 -11.49 -26.90
C SER A 196 5.20 -12.45 -27.31
N LEU A 197 6.19 -12.66 -26.43
CA LEU A 197 7.28 -13.60 -26.68
C LEU A 197 6.82 -15.06 -26.62
N LYS A 198 5.91 -15.41 -25.69
CA LYS A 198 5.31 -16.76 -25.63
C LYS A 198 4.53 -17.10 -26.87
N LEU A 199 3.73 -16.18 -27.41
CA LEU A 199 2.96 -16.37 -28.65
C LEU A 199 3.85 -16.65 -29.86
N ARG A 200 5.08 -16.08 -29.91
CA ARG A 200 6.06 -16.34 -30.98
C ARG A 200 6.73 -17.71 -30.86
N GLU A 201 6.89 -18.26 -29.66
CA GLU A 201 7.42 -19.61 -29.46
C GLU A 201 6.42 -20.71 -29.88
N VAL A 202 5.12 -20.47 -29.68
CA VAL A 202 4.04 -21.42 -30.07
C VAL A 202 3.78 -21.41 -31.58
N ALA A 203 4.13 -20.35 -32.29
CA ALA A 203 3.95 -20.21 -33.77
C ALA A 203 5.13 -20.74 -34.59
N ARG A 204 6.11 -21.38 -33.99
CA ARG A 204 7.23 -22.11 -34.64
C ARG A 204 7.09 -23.61 -34.41
#